data_6ff10d4f7ea7966baff4bffb31657eeb
#
_entry.id   6ff10d4f7ea7966baff4bffb31657eeb
#
_cell.length_a   1.000
_cell.length_b   1.000
_cell.length_c   1.000
_cell.angle_alpha   90.00
_cell.angle_beta   90.00
_cell.angle_gamma   90.00
#
_symmetry.space_group_name_H-M   'P 1'
#
loop_
_entity.id
_entity.type
_entity.pdbx_description
1 polymer ?
#
loop_
_entity_poly.entity_id
_entity_poly.type
_entity_poly.pdbx_seq_one_letter_code
_entity_poly.pdbx_strand_id
1 'polypeptide(L)' 'MKVAIVGVSGAVGQEFLRVLDERNFPLDELVLFGSKRSAGTTYTFRGKQIEVKLLQHNDDFKGIDIAF' A
#
# COMPACT_ATOMS: atom_id res chain seq x y z
N MET A 1 -10.38 -6.50 6.48
CA MET A 1 -10.36 -5.16 5.85
C MET A 1 -9.19 -5.09 4.89
N LYS A 2 -9.46 -4.69 3.66
CA LYS A 2 -8.42 -4.52 2.64
C LYS A 2 -8.09 -3.04 2.50
N VAL A 3 -6.82 -2.69 2.68
CA VAL A 3 -6.36 -1.30 2.69
C VAL A 3 -5.40 -1.07 1.53
N ALA A 4 -5.54 0.06 0.87
CA ALA A 4 -4.64 0.46 -0.21
C ALA A 4 -3.94 1.77 0.15
N ILE A 5 -2.66 1.87 -0.21
CA ILE A 5 -1.90 3.11 -0.09
C ILE A 5 -1.47 3.52 -1.49
N VAL A 6 -1.84 4.73 -1.87
CA VAL A 6 -1.48 5.31 -3.17
C VAL A 6 -0.32 6.27 -2.97
N GLY A 7 0.71 6.14 -3.80
CA GLY A 7 1.88 6.99 -3.68
C GLY A 7 2.82 6.60 -2.55
N VAL A 8 2.94 5.30 -2.28
CA VAL A 8 3.73 4.78 -1.17
C VAL A 8 5.21 5.17 -1.25
N SER A 9 5.73 5.44 -2.43
CA SER A 9 7.12 5.82 -2.62
C SER A 9 7.45 7.20 -2.05
N GLY A 10 6.44 8.03 -1.79
CA GLY A 10 6.66 9.31 -1.15
C GLY A 10 6.94 9.17 0.34
N ALA A 11 7.54 10.20 0.95
CA ALA A 11 7.86 10.18 2.37
C ALA A 11 6.60 9.98 3.23
N VAL A 12 5.49 10.60 2.83
CA VAL A 12 4.22 10.47 3.56
C VAL A 12 3.71 9.04 3.49
N GLY A 13 3.80 8.40 2.32
CA GLY A 13 3.35 7.02 2.15
C GLY A 13 4.14 6.04 2.99
N GLN A 14 5.46 6.21 3.04
CA GLN A 14 6.33 5.36 3.86
C GLN A 14 6.04 5.55 5.36
N GLU A 15 5.84 6.78 5.78
CA GLU A 15 5.47 7.07 7.17
C GLU A 15 4.13 6.44 7.52
N PHE A 16 3.19 6.48 6.61
CA PHE A 16 1.88 5.87 6.79
C PHE A 16 2.01 4.37 7.00
N LEU A 17 2.84 3.74 6.17
CA LEU A 17 3.10 2.30 6.27
C LEU A 17 3.68 1.94 7.64
N ARG A 18 4.65 2.73 8.12
CA ARG A 18 5.26 2.54 9.41
C ARG A 18 4.23 2.66 10.55
N VAL A 19 3.37 3.67 10.47
CA VAL A 19 2.34 3.90 11.49
C VAL A 19 1.35 2.74 11.54
N LEU A 20 0.93 2.24 10.38
CA LEU A 20 0.01 1.10 10.35
C LEU A 20 0.62 -0.13 11.00
N ASP A 21 1.92 -0.35 10.80
CA ASP A 21 2.61 -1.47 11.40
C ASP A 21 2.76 -1.30 12.92
N GLU A 22 3.21 -0.13 13.34
CA GLU A 22 3.44 0.15 14.77
C GLU A 22 2.15 0.11 15.59
N ARG A 23 1.06 0.60 15.02
CA ARG A 23 -0.23 0.64 15.71
C ARG A 23 -1.02 -0.65 15.59
N ASN A 24 -0.45 -1.63 14.93
CA ASN A 24 -1.10 -2.93 14.76
C ASN A 24 -2.53 -2.78 14.18
N PHE A 25 -2.64 -1.97 13.16
CA PHE A 25 -3.92 -1.67 12.52
C PHE A 25 -4.60 -2.97 12.05
N PRO A 26 -5.90 -3.15 12.31
CA PRO A 26 -6.60 -4.40 12.00
C PRO A 26 -6.95 -4.52 10.51
N LEU A 27 -5.95 -4.79 9.68
CA LEU A 27 -6.17 -5.03 8.26
C LEU A 27 -5.79 -6.47 7.92
N ASP A 28 -6.47 -7.03 6.94
CA ASP A 28 -6.21 -8.39 6.46
C ASP A 28 -5.28 -8.39 5.26
N GLU A 29 -5.39 -7.38 4.41
CA GLU A 29 -4.58 -7.30 3.21
C GLU A 29 -4.19 -5.86 2.95
N LEU A 30 -2.93 -5.66 2.57
CA LEU A 30 -2.40 -4.36 2.20
C LEU A 30 -1.98 -4.39 0.74
N VAL A 31 -2.43 -3.39 -0.02
CA VAL A 31 -2.06 -3.22 -1.42
C VAL A 31 -1.38 -1.87 -1.58
N LEU A 32 -0.27 -1.84 -2.28
CA LEU A 32 0.49 -0.62 -2.51
C LEU A 32 0.40 -0.24 -3.99
N PHE A 33 0.03 0.99 -4.25
CA PHE A 33 -0.03 1.54 -5.61
C PHE A 33 0.94 2.69 -5.75
N GLY A 34 1.56 2.78 -6.89
CA GLY A 34 2.47 3.87 -7.19
C GLY A 34 2.54 4.19 -8.66
N SER A 35 3.37 5.16 -8.99
CA SER A 35 3.60 5.54 -10.38
C SER A 35 4.46 4.48 -11.09
N LYS A 36 4.64 4.69 -12.39
CA LYS A 36 5.48 3.82 -13.20
C LYS A 36 6.91 3.71 -12.66
N ARG A 37 7.40 4.77 -12.01
CA ARG A 37 8.74 4.77 -11.40
C ARG A 37 8.82 3.86 -10.17
N SER A 38 7.72 3.74 -9.44
CA SER A 38 7.67 2.99 -8.19
C SER A 38 7.22 1.56 -8.37
N ALA A 39 6.52 1.25 -9.44
CA ALA A 39 6.00 -0.09 -9.69
C ALA A 39 7.14 -1.11 -9.72
N GLY A 40 6.95 -2.23 -9.05
CA GLY A 40 7.95 -3.27 -8.93
C GLY A 40 8.85 -3.14 -7.71
N THR A 41 8.84 -1.99 -7.04
CA THR A 41 9.55 -1.82 -5.77
C THR A 41 8.84 -2.60 -4.67
N THR A 42 9.59 -3.18 -3.75
CA THR A 42 8.99 -3.90 -2.61
C THR A 42 9.25 -3.18 -1.31
N TYR A 43 8.29 -3.29 -0.41
CA TYR A 43 8.40 -2.77 0.95
C TYR A 43 8.05 -3.88 1.92
N THR A 44 8.71 -3.89 3.08
CA THR A 44 8.44 -4.87 4.12
C THR A 44 7.36 -4.33 5.05
N PHE A 45 6.31 -5.14 5.27
CA PHE A 45 5.23 -4.80 6.18
C PHE A 45 4.85 -6.06 6.95
N ARG A 46 4.99 -6.00 8.28
CA ARG A 46 4.68 -7.13 9.18
C ARG A 46 5.39 -8.41 8.78
N GLY A 47 6.66 -8.29 8.38
CA GLY A 47 7.47 -9.43 8.00
C GLY A 47 7.21 -9.97 6.61
N LYS A 48 6.36 -9.31 5.83
CA LYS A 48 6.06 -9.71 4.46
C LYS A 48 6.54 -8.64 3.49
N GLN A 49 7.01 -9.08 2.33
CA GLN A 49 7.36 -8.16 1.26
C GLN A 49 6.15 -7.92 0.37
N ILE A 50 5.82 -6.65 0.17
CA ILE A 50 4.66 -6.26 -0.63
C ILE A 50 5.15 -5.44 -1.80
N GLU A 51 4.82 -5.89 -3.01
CA GLU A 51 5.23 -5.21 -4.24
C GLU A 51 4.28 -4.06 -4.56
N VAL A 52 4.87 -2.93 -4.95
CA VAL A 52 4.10 -1.78 -5.41
C VAL A 52 3.60 -2.06 -6.81
N LYS A 53 2.29 -1.90 -7.02
CA LYS A 53 1.64 -2.10 -8.31
C LYS A 53 1.45 -0.77 -9.01
N LEU A 54 1.50 -0.80 -10.33
CA LEU A 54 1.19 0.38 -11.12
C LEU A 54 -0.30 0.70 -10.98
N LEU A 55 -0.60 1.93 -10.58
CA LEU A 55 -2.00 2.36 -10.46
C LEU A 55 -2.62 2.51 -11.84
N GLN A 56 -3.73 1.81 -12.06
CA GLN A 56 -4.53 1.91 -13.28
C GLN A 56 -5.93 2.39 -12.89
N HIS A 57 -6.65 2.96 -13.84
CA HIS A 57 -7.91 3.63 -13.55
C HIS A 57 -9.14 2.78 -13.88
N ASN A 58 -9.05 1.49 -13.70
CA ASN A 58 -10.20 0.61 -13.95
C ASN A 58 -10.67 -0.02 -12.63
N ASP A 59 -10.26 -1.25 -12.34
CA ASP A 59 -10.80 -1.99 -11.20
C ASP A 59 -9.82 -2.06 -10.02
N ASP A 60 -8.80 -1.21 -9.99
CA ASP A 60 -7.75 -1.29 -8.98
C ASP A 60 -8.27 -1.14 -7.55
N PHE A 61 -9.36 -0.40 -7.37
CA PHE A 61 -9.92 -0.18 -6.04
C PHE A 61 -11.09 -1.11 -5.72
N LYS A 62 -11.40 -2.04 -6.60
CA LYS A 62 -12.48 -2.98 -6.36
C LYS A 62 -12.13 -3.89 -5.19
N GLY A 63 -13.02 -3.98 -4.22
CA GLY A 63 -12.81 -4.80 -3.04
C GLY A 63 -11.95 -4.17 -1.96
N ILE A 64 -11.50 -2.92 -2.18
CA ILE A 64 -10.72 -2.20 -1.18
C ILE A 64 -11.67 -1.45 -0.26
N ASP A 65 -11.47 -1.63 1.05
CA ASP A 65 -12.32 -1.00 2.06
C ASP A 65 -11.88 0.42 2.35
N ILE A 66 -10.56 0.65 2.43
CA ILE A 66 -10.00 1.97 2.73
C ILE A 66 -8.81 2.23 1.79
N ALA A 67 -8.78 3.42 1.21
CA ALA A 67 -7.66 3.87 0.38
C ALA A 67 -7.12 5.20 0.92
N PHE A 68 -5.79 5.28 1.02
CA PHE A 68 -5.11 6.49 1.49
C PHE A 68 -4.25 7.10 0.39
#